data_c295dcaa69cea38de6b0e28d23d0f75e
#
_entry.id   c295dcaa69cea38de6b0e28d23d0f75e
#
_cell.length_a   1.000
_cell.length_b   1.000
_cell.length_c   1.000
_cell.angle_alpha   90.00
_cell.angle_beta   90.00
_cell.angle_gamma   90.00
#
_symmetry.space_group_name_H-M   'P 1'
#
loop_
_entity.id
_entity.type
_entity.pdbx_description
1 polymer ?
#
loop_
_entity_poly.entity_id
_entity_poly.type
_entity_poly.pdbx_seq_one_letter_code
_entity_poly.pdbx_strand_id
1 'polypeptide(L)'
;MFKRGIEGFPYFLGVAALDKVATRDDRVCVLNILGGESRQVTPVSHAFSGGNVVFGTSPGRRGQVLPTPIGDIPVFNNVREGLDAGFSFNTGVVYLPPSGVRDGVAELVRVNPGLEKIVMITEKIAVHDAREIRALGQANGIDIFGANSLGVADSWNRVRIGGALGGDNPEEVLIKGSVAIFSNSGGFTTTIAQYLGTEGWGTTTLISSGKDVYIHYAARDFAYALQRDPRSKAAVLYSEPGGYYEHGFEFGKPVVACVVGRWKSKLTRAVGHAGAMEGSGDRAEDKERWFMETFGVDGIFTPERPIYSAKGAVVTNIAHIPSALTAVMNKNGIDTDFAPRGTLALKPWIANDQGLKLPPALVLAAVEALPPYNSQIKALGAQIGAIIPRQGMKDKSGATVMDAKTQVTSVHGHQVLDLALLPLEANFALPLVHEIASEDDRAMLDIAVAAEINLVGDTALAAADAAREAGNSPNTIMAAAAAIIGPRRVERALACARK
;
A
#
# COMPACT_ATOMS: atom_id res chain seq x y z
N MET A 1 -3.62 3.01 -36.91
CA MET A 1 -3.41 3.64 -35.61
C MET A 1 -4.59 3.31 -34.72
N PHE A 2 -4.32 2.79 -33.58
CA PHE A 2 -5.33 2.29 -32.68
C PHE A 2 -5.85 3.43 -31.80
N LYS A 3 -7.13 3.78 -31.91
CA LYS A 3 -7.72 4.87 -31.13
C LYS A 3 -8.45 4.30 -29.92
N ARG A 4 -8.05 4.73 -28.73
CA ARG A 4 -8.71 4.43 -27.46
C ARG A 4 -8.76 5.69 -26.60
N GLY A 5 -9.70 5.77 -25.74
CA GLY A 5 -9.86 6.94 -24.92
C GLY A 5 -10.48 8.09 -25.71
N ILE A 6 -9.91 9.27 -25.65
CA ILE A 6 -10.41 10.44 -26.39
C ILE A 6 -10.14 10.24 -27.89
N GLU A 7 -11.15 10.46 -28.73
CA GLU A 7 -11.00 10.34 -30.16
C GLU A 7 -9.85 11.23 -30.68
N GLY A 8 -9.03 10.65 -31.55
CA GLY A 8 -7.83 11.33 -32.07
C GLY A 8 -6.57 11.15 -31.26
N PHE A 9 -6.66 10.60 -30.04
CA PHE A 9 -5.51 10.28 -29.20
C PHE A 9 -5.33 8.76 -29.09
N PRO A 10 -4.35 8.17 -29.77
CA PRO A 10 -4.00 6.78 -29.53
C PRO A 10 -3.26 6.67 -28.19
N TYR A 11 -3.83 5.91 -27.26
CA TYR A 11 -3.20 5.71 -25.97
C TYR A 11 -2.28 4.51 -25.95
N PHE A 12 -2.72 3.49 -26.59
CA PHE A 12 -2.13 2.18 -26.47
C PHE A 12 -1.71 1.69 -27.83
N LEU A 13 -0.57 1.10 -27.90
CA LEU A 13 0.07 0.80 -29.19
C LEU A 13 0.34 -0.69 -29.34
N GLY A 14 0.61 -1.40 -28.27
CA GLY A 14 0.96 -2.82 -28.28
C GLY A 14 0.10 -3.68 -27.34
N VAL A 15 -0.10 -3.26 -26.10
CA VAL A 15 -0.81 -4.04 -25.09
C VAL A 15 -2.32 -3.87 -25.23
N ALA A 16 -2.92 -4.61 -26.13
CA ALA A 16 -4.35 -4.54 -26.44
C ALA A 16 -5.22 -5.46 -25.56
N ALA A 17 -4.62 -6.37 -24.78
CA ALA A 17 -5.28 -7.32 -23.90
C ALA A 17 -4.52 -7.43 -22.59
N LEU A 18 -5.20 -7.79 -21.50
CA LEU A 18 -4.59 -7.83 -20.16
C LEU A 18 -3.52 -8.91 -20.05
N ASP A 19 -3.63 -10.01 -20.79
CA ASP A 19 -2.64 -11.09 -20.81
C ASP A 19 -1.28 -10.68 -21.40
N LYS A 20 -1.19 -9.50 -22.02
CA LYS A 20 0.05 -8.92 -22.57
C LYS A 20 0.71 -7.87 -21.68
N VAL A 21 0.07 -7.52 -20.57
CA VAL A 21 0.60 -6.50 -19.63
C VAL A 21 1.90 -6.96 -18.96
N ALA A 22 1.91 -8.19 -18.45
CA ALA A 22 3.08 -8.80 -17.84
C ALA A 22 3.17 -10.28 -18.27
N THR A 23 4.19 -10.63 -19.03
CA THR A 23 4.36 -11.96 -19.64
C THR A 23 5.70 -12.58 -19.28
N ARG A 24 5.82 -13.87 -19.50
CA ARG A 24 7.12 -14.59 -19.33
C ARG A 24 8.19 -14.18 -20.35
N ASP A 25 7.77 -13.53 -21.43
CA ASP A 25 8.68 -13.03 -22.48
C ASP A 25 9.24 -11.65 -22.14
N ASP A 26 8.74 -11.02 -21.07
CA ASP A 26 9.25 -9.74 -20.60
C ASP A 26 10.67 -9.87 -20.05
N ARG A 27 11.60 -9.20 -20.72
CA ARG A 27 12.98 -9.03 -20.32
C ARG A 27 13.18 -7.60 -19.87
N VAL A 28 13.56 -7.44 -18.62
CA VAL A 28 13.48 -6.16 -17.91
C VAL A 28 14.86 -5.54 -17.71
N CYS A 29 15.00 -4.25 -18.06
CA CYS A 29 16.07 -3.37 -17.64
C CYS A 29 15.57 -2.43 -16.54
N VAL A 30 16.29 -2.31 -15.41
CA VAL A 30 15.92 -1.45 -14.29
C VAL A 30 16.86 -0.27 -14.18
N LEU A 31 16.34 0.96 -14.37
CA LEU A 31 17.09 2.19 -14.15
C LEU A 31 17.15 2.54 -12.67
N ASN A 32 18.35 2.84 -12.18
CA ASN A 32 18.66 3.07 -10.76
C ASN A 32 18.42 1.83 -9.88
N ILE A 33 18.87 0.67 -10.36
CA ILE A 33 18.64 -0.64 -9.71
C ILE A 33 19.21 -0.72 -8.27
N LEU A 34 20.26 0.04 -7.96
CA LEU A 34 20.87 0.10 -6.62
C LEU A 34 20.30 1.22 -5.75
N GLY A 35 19.22 1.89 -6.18
CA GLY A 35 18.46 2.84 -5.37
C GLY A 35 17.82 2.18 -4.15
N GLY A 36 17.43 2.98 -3.16
CA GLY A 36 16.91 2.44 -1.88
C GLY A 36 15.74 1.48 -2.05
N GLU A 37 14.72 1.85 -2.80
CA GLU A 37 13.53 1.01 -3.04
C GLU A 37 13.82 -0.12 -4.06
N SER A 38 14.38 0.23 -5.22
CA SER A 38 14.63 -0.73 -6.28
C SER A 38 15.53 -1.89 -5.83
N ARG A 39 16.52 -1.61 -4.98
CA ARG A 39 17.42 -2.62 -4.41
C ARG A 39 16.70 -3.65 -3.53
N GLN A 40 15.62 -3.25 -2.87
CA GLN A 40 14.82 -4.14 -2.01
C GLN A 40 13.78 -4.91 -2.82
N VAL A 41 13.12 -4.25 -3.75
CA VAL A 41 11.97 -4.80 -4.48
C VAL A 41 12.38 -5.68 -5.67
N THR A 42 13.45 -5.30 -6.40
CA THR A 42 13.85 -6.01 -7.62
C THR A 42 14.21 -7.48 -7.38
N PRO A 43 14.94 -7.88 -6.32
CA PRO A 43 15.23 -9.29 -6.07
C PRO A 43 13.98 -10.15 -5.91
N VAL A 44 12.97 -9.65 -5.20
CA VAL A 44 11.68 -10.37 -5.02
C VAL A 44 10.92 -10.47 -6.34
N SER A 45 10.88 -9.39 -7.13
CA SER A 45 10.23 -9.38 -8.44
C SER A 45 10.92 -10.33 -9.42
N HIS A 46 12.24 -10.32 -9.45
CA HIS A 46 13.07 -11.18 -10.28
C HIS A 46 12.86 -12.67 -9.96
N ALA A 47 12.91 -13.03 -8.67
CA ALA A 47 12.70 -14.40 -8.21
C ALA A 47 11.28 -14.90 -8.52
N PHE A 48 10.24 -14.11 -8.18
CA PHE A 48 8.84 -14.46 -8.46
C PHE A 48 8.59 -14.66 -9.96
N SER A 49 9.21 -13.84 -10.80
CA SER A 49 9.04 -13.88 -12.26
C SER A 49 9.96 -14.89 -12.96
N GLY A 50 10.74 -15.66 -12.22
CA GLY A 50 11.63 -16.68 -12.79
C GLY A 50 12.81 -16.11 -13.58
N GLY A 51 13.32 -14.93 -13.18
CA GLY A 51 14.53 -14.38 -13.77
C GLY A 51 14.32 -13.37 -14.89
N ASN A 52 13.26 -12.56 -14.84
CA ASN A 52 12.92 -11.61 -15.90
C ASN A 52 13.81 -10.35 -15.97
N VAL A 53 14.50 -9.95 -14.88
CA VAL A 53 15.38 -8.78 -14.88
C VAL A 53 16.76 -9.18 -15.42
N VAL A 54 17.14 -8.65 -16.58
CA VAL A 54 18.36 -9.06 -17.28
C VAL A 54 19.58 -8.25 -16.89
N PHE A 55 19.40 -6.96 -16.60
CA PHE A 55 20.40 -6.08 -16.02
C PHE A 55 19.77 -4.82 -15.44
N GLY A 56 20.54 -4.05 -14.72
CA GLY A 56 20.13 -2.73 -14.28
C GLY A 56 21.21 -1.68 -14.46
N THR A 57 20.85 -0.40 -14.30
CA THR A 57 21.80 0.69 -14.38
C THR A 57 21.89 1.45 -13.07
N SER A 58 23.09 1.90 -12.74
CA SER A 58 23.38 2.87 -11.67
C SER A 58 24.69 3.56 -12.02
N PRO A 59 24.68 4.86 -12.34
CA PRO A 59 25.87 5.59 -12.75
C PRO A 59 27.00 5.49 -11.74
N GLY A 60 28.23 5.21 -12.22
CA GLY A 60 29.43 5.01 -11.38
C GLY A 60 29.49 3.64 -10.68
N ARG A 61 28.60 2.69 -11.02
CA ARG A 61 28.50 1.37 -10.36
C ARG A 61 28.71 0.18 -11.29
N ARG A 62 29.27 0.40 -12.50
CA ARG A 62 29.59 -0.68 -13.44
C ARG A 62 30.41 -1.77 -12.77
N GLY A 63 30.05 -3.02 -13.03
CA GLY A 63 30.71 -4.21 -12.49
C GLY A 63 30.23 -4.64 -11.11
N GLN A 64 29.35 -3.86 -10.46
CA GLN A 64 28.61 -4.35 -9.30
C GLN A 64 27.47 -5.27 -9.76
N VAL A 65 26.94 -6.02 -8.82
CA VAL A 65 25.77 -6.87 -9.02
C VAL A 65 24.74 -6.61 -7.95
N LEU A 66 23.47 -6.87 -8.25
CA LEU A 66 22.41 -6.95 -7.28
C LEU A 66 22.12 -8.41 -6.99
N PRO A 67 22.45 -8.92 -5.79
CA PRO A 67 22.19 -10.31 -5.42
C PRO A 67 20.68 -10.60 -5.36
N THR A 68 20.28 -11.77 -5.85
CA THR A 68 18.89 -12.26 -5.75
C THR A 68 18.88 -13.74 -5.36
N PRO A 69 17.74 -14.29 -4.89
CA PRO A 69 17.63 -15.70 -4.54
C PRO A 69 17.91 -16.69 -5.68
N ILE A 70 17.85 -16.24 -6.94
CA ILE A 70 17.99 -17.10 -8.13
C ILE A 70 19.15 -16.69 -9.05
N GLY A 71 20.07 -15.86 -8.55
CA GLY A 71 21.24 -15.40 -9.28
C GLY A 71 21.43 -13.89 -9.23
N ASP A 72 22.61 -13.43 -9.58
CA ASP A 72 22.99 -12.02 -9.51
C ASP A 72 22.56 -11.27 -10.77
N ILE A 73 22.04 -10.05 -10.59
CA ILE A 73 21.70 -9.14 -11.70
C ILE A 73 22.89 -8.19 -11.92
N PRO A 74 23.50 -8.16 -13.13
CA PRO A 74 24.61 -7.27 -13.44
C PRO A 74 24.16 -5.80 -13.51
N VAL A 75 25.09 -4.92 -13.09
CA VAL A 75 24.86 -3.46 -13.05
C VAL A 75 25.85 -2.75 -13.96
N PHE A 76 25.30 -1.84 -14.80
CA PHE A 76 26.06 -0.99 -15.72
C PHE A 76 25.86 0.49 -15.36
N ASN A 77 26.69 1.39 -15.94
CA ASN A 77 26.50 2.82 -15.72
C ASN A 77 25.28 3.38 -16.47
N ASN A 78 25.00 2.81 -17.64
CA ASN A 78 23.92 3.26 -18.54
C ASN A 78 23.39 2.08 -19.37
N VAL A 79 22.30 2.32 -20.10
CA VAL A 79 21.62 1.26 -20.87
C VAL A 79 22.47 0.74 -22.02
N ARG A 80 23.23 1.63 -22.69
CA ARG A 80 24.08 1.25 -23.81
C ARG A 80 25.14 0.23 -23.41
N GLU A 81 25.77 0.42 -22.27
CA GLU A 81 26.78 -0.55 -21.78
C GLU A 81 26.19 -1.95 -21.58
N GLY A 82 24.94 -2.06 -21.12
CA GLY A 82 24.26 -3.35 -20.98
C GLY A 82 23.99 -4.01 -22.33
N LEU A 83 23.55 -3.23 -23.32
CA LEU A 83 23.35 -3.71 -24.69
C LEU A 83 24.66 -4.12 -25.36
N ASP A 84 25.72 -3.33 -25.20
CA ASP A 84 27.05 -3.63 -25.74
C ASP A 84 27.68 -4.88 -25.09
N ALA A 85 27.26 -5.20 -23.85
CA ALA A 85 27.61 -6.45 -23.16
C ALA A 85 26.78 -7.66 -23.63
N GLY A 86 25.91 -7.51 -24.60
CA GLY A 86 25.10 -8.57 -25.21
C GLY A 86 23.75 -8.85 -24.55
N PHE A 87 23.34 -8.05 -23.58
CA PHE A 87 22.00 -8.17 -23.00
C PHE A 87 20.96 -7.57 -23.93
N SER A 88 19.76 -8.15 -23.93
CA SER A 88 18.59 -7.63 -24.65
C SER A 88 17.41 -7.51 -23.70
N PHE A 89 16.56 -6.50 -23.90
CA PHE A 89 15.36 -6.28 -23.11
C PHE A 89 14.25 -5.64 -23.96
N ASN A 90 13.00 -5.82 -23.55
CA ASN A 90 11.83 -5.19 -24.19
C ASN A 90 11.02 -4.35 -23.20
N THR A 91 11.37 -4.36 -21.92
CA THR A 91 10.65 -3.66 -20.86
C THR A 91 11.63 -2.86 -20.00
N GLY A 92 11.36 -1.55 -19.84
CA GLY A 92 12.12 -0.67 -18.95
C GLY A 92 11.37 -0.41 -17.66
N VAL A 93 12.07 -0.42 -16.51
CA VAL A 93 11.53 -0.01 -15.20
C VAL A 93 12.31 1.19 -14.70
N VAL A 94 11.61 2.26 -14.28
CA VAL A 94 12.24 3.55 -13.97
C VAL A 94 12.06 3.90 -12.50
N TYR A 95 13.19 3.92 -11.77
CA TYR A 95 13.32 4.34 -10.36
C TYR A 95 14.18 5.60 -10.21
N LEU A 96 14.33 6.38 -11.26
CA LEU A 96 15.11 7.61 -11.23
C LEU A 96 14.41 8.70 -10.39
N PRO A 97 15.17 9.65 -9.81
CA PRO A 97 14.56 10.86 -9.24
C PRO A 97 13.69 11.60 -10.27
N PRO A 98 12.63 12.34 -9.86
CA PRO A 98 11.65 12.95 -10.77
C PRO A 98 12.27 13.75 -11.91
N SER A 99 13.31 14.55 -11.61
CA SER A 99 14.02 15.37 -12.61
C SER A 99 14.85 14.59 -13.63
N GLY A 100 15.12 13.30 -13.38
CA GLY A 100 15.90 12.44 -14.29
C GLY A 100 15.03 11.48 -15.12
N VAL A 101 13.73 11.41 -14.87
CA VAL A 101 12.86 10.40 -15.50
C VAL A 101 12.75 10.62 -16.99
N ARG A 102 12.53 11.86 -17.43
CA ARG A 102 12.41 12.19 -18.87
C ARG A 102 13.66 11.74 -19.65
N ASP A 103 14.84 12.06 -19.13
CA ASP A 103 16.10 11.74 -19.79
C ASP A 103 16.38 10.22 -19.76
N GLY A 104 16.03 9.55 -18.67
CA GLY A 104 16.13 8.09 -18.58
C GLY A 104 15.18 7.36 -19.55
N VAL A 105 13.96 7.83 -19.69
CA VAL A 105 13.03 7.31 -20.71
C VAL A 105 13.54 7.58 -22.13
N ALA A 106 14.03 8.79 -22.40
CA ALA A 106 14.62 9.14 -23.69
C ALA A 106 15.85 8.26 -24.01
N GLU A 107 16.66 7.92 -23.02
CA GLU A 107 17.76 6.97 -23.20
C GLU A 107 17.26 5.58 -23.60
N LEU A 108 16.28 5.02 -22.82
CA LEU A 108 15.70 3.70 -23.12
C LEU A 108 15.20 3.62 -24.56
N VAL A 109 14.40 4.63 -24.97
CA VAL A 109 13.81 4.69 -26.32
C VAL A 109 14.87 4.82 -27.42
N ARG A 110 15.86 5.71 -27.21
CA ARG A 110 16.89 6.00 -28.21
C ARG A 110 17.83 4.83 -28.48
N VAL A 111 18.18 4.06 -27.43
CA VAL A 111 19.21 3.02 -27.55
C VAL A 111 18.66 1.63 -27.79
N ASN A 112 17.37 1.41 -27.56
CA ASN A 112 16.74 0.10 -27.70
C ASN A 112 15.50 0.15 -28.61
N PRO A 113 15.64 -0.11 -29.93
CA PRO A 113 14.52 -0.17 -30.85
C PRO A 113 13.55 -1.34 -30.60
N GLY A 114 13.94 -2.32 -29.78
CA GLY A 114 13.08 -3.44 -29.35
C GLY A 114 12.29 -3.16 -28.09
N LEU A 115 12.25 -1.92 -27.60
CA LEU A 115 11.52 -1.57 -26.39
C LEU A 115 10.01 -1.53 -26.66
N GLU A 116 9.23 -2.26 -25.87
CA GLU A 116 7.78 -2.37 -26.01
C GLU A 116 7.03 -1.67 -24.87
N LYS A 117 7.60 -1.73 -23.66
CA LYS A 117 6.92 -1.27 -22.43
C LYS A 117 7.86 -0.50 -21.51
N ILE A 118 7.30 0.48 -20.80
CA ILE A 118 7.97 1.20 -19.71
C ILE A 118 7.04 1.23 -18.50
N VAL A 119 7.58 0.91 -17.33
CA VAL A 119 6.90 1.02 -16.03
C VAL A 119 7.60 2.07 -15.19
N MET A 120 6.90 3.17 -14.89
CA MET A 120 7.44 4.29 -14.11
C MET A 120 6.96 4.23 -12.67
N ILE A 121 7.91 3.96 -11.76
CA ILE A 121 7.64 3.90 -10.32
C ILE A 121 7.68 5.31 -9.72
N THR A 122 8.55 6.15 -10.22
CA THR A 122 8.78 7.51 -9.75
C THR A 122 7.51 8.34 -9.68
N GLU A 123 7.35 9.07 -8.58
CA GLU A 123 6.27 10.03 -8.35
C GLU A 123 6.74 11.50 -8.54
N LYS A 124 5.77 12.42 -8.65
CA LYS A 124 5.99 13.88 -8.76
C LYS A 124 6.79 14.28 -10.00
N ILE A 125 6.58 13.59 -11.09
CA ILE A 125 7.13 13.98 -12.40
C ILE A 125 6.43 15.25 -12.85
N ALA A 126 7.20 16.24 -13.31
CA ALA A 126 6.62 17.46 -13.85
C ALA A 126 5.68 17.16 -15.03
N VAL A 127 4.54 17.84 -15.08
CA VAL A 127 3.52 17.60 -16.15
C VAL A 127 4.11 17.74 -17.54
N HIS A 128 5.01 18.73 -17.73
CA HIS A 128 5.71 18.94 -18.99
C HIS A 128 6.52 17.70 -19.37
N ASP A 129 7.34 17.19 -18.47
CA ASP A 129 8.17 16.00 -18.70
C ASP A 129 7.29 14.76 -18.96
N ALA A 130 6.20 14.60 -18.20
CA ALA A 130 5.26 13.50 -18.40
C ALA A 130 4.60 13.54 -19.80
N ARG A 131 4.29 14.74 -20.31
CA ARG A 131 3.75 14.91 -21.66
C ARG A 131 4.79 14.59 -22.74
N GLU A 132 6.04 14.97 -22.55
CA GLU A 132 7.14 14.59 -23.46
C GLU A 132 7.36 13.08 -23.46
N ILE A 133 7.38 12.45 -22.28
CA ILE A 133 7.45 10.99 -22.13
C ILE A 133 6.30 10.31 -22.90
N ARG A 134 5.08 10.85 -22.77
CA ARG A 134 3.92 10.36 -23.53
C ARG A 134 4.13 10.43 -25.03
N ALA A 135 4.62 11.57 -25.51
CA ALA A 135 4.90 11.78 -26.94
C ALA A 135 5.99 10.82 -27.46
N LEU A 136 7.05 10.60 -26.67
CA LEU A 136 8.10 9.62 -26.99
C LEU A 136 7.52 8.20 -27.11
N GLY A 137 6.70 7.77 -26.16
CA GLY A 137 6.05 6.46 -26.22
C GLY A 137 5.15 6.31 -27.45
N GLN A 138 4.34 7.31 -27.76
CA GLN A 138 3.45 7.29 -28.93
C GLN A 138 4.20 7.26 -30.24
N ALA A 139 5.28 8.05 -30.37
CA ALA A 139 6.08 8.11 -31.58
C ALA A 139 6.83 6.80 -31.88
N ASN A 140 7.15 6.02 -30.83
CA ASN A 140 7.94 4.80 -30.95
C ASN A 140 7.15 3.51 -30.69
N GLY A 141 5.84 3.58 -30.51
CA GLY A 141 4.99 2.40 -30.31
C GLY A 141 5.15 1.73 -28.94
N ILE A 142 5.53 2.50 -27.91
CA ILE A 142 5.84 1.99 -26.58
C ILE A 142 4.69 2.29 -25.60
N ASP A 143 4.21 1.26 -24.91
CA ASP A 143 3.20 1.41 -23.88
C ASP A 143 3.84 1.76 -22.53
N ILE A 144 3.23 2.75 -21.84
CA ILE A 144 3.77 3.30 -20.60
C ILE A 144 2.76 3.14 -19.47
N PHE A 145 3.21 2.58 -18.34
CA PHE A 145 2.46 2.41 -17.10
C PHE A 145 3.03 3.34 -16.01
N GLY A 146 2.15 4.01 -15.28
CA GLY A 146 2.55 5.00 -14.25
C GLY A 146 2.33 6.44 -14.76
N ALA A 147 2.87 7.43 -14.14
CA ALA A 147 3.82 7.54 -13.04
C ALA A 147 3.21 7.28 -11.65
N ASN A 148 4.07 7.25 -10.62
CA ASN A 148 3.69 6.91 -9.24
C ASN A 148 3.00 5.53 -9.15
N SER A 149 3.54 4.55 -9.85
CA SER A 149 3.02 3.19 -9.95
C SER A 149 3.81 2.23 -9.05
N LEU A 150 3.18 1.22 -8.49
CA LEU A 150 3.87 0.04 -7.94
C LEU A 150 4.06 -1.07 -8.98
N GLY A 151 3.87 -0.76 -10.25
CA GLY A 151 4.09 -1.69 -11.35
C GLY A 151 2.85 -2.42 -11.81
N VAL A 152 3.09 -3.50 -12.51
CA VAL A 152 2.09 -4.42 -13.07
C VAL A 152 2.42 -5.85 -12.71
N ALA A 153 1.41 -6.70 -12.61
CA ALA A 153 1.58 -8.12 -12.35
C ALA A 153 0.52 -8.96 -13.08
N ASP A 154 0.86 -10.19 -13.34
CA ASP A 154 -0.07 -11.19 -13.88
C ASP A 154 0.06 -12.49 -13.08
N SER A 155 -1.04 -12.87 -12.42
CA SER A 155 -1.08 -14.05 -11.55
C SER A 155 -1.05 -15.36 -12.33
N TRP A 156 -1.55 -15.36 -13.57
CA TRP A 156 -1.52 -16.55 -14.43
C TRP A 156 -0.12 -16.81 -14.99
N ASN A 157 0.53 -15.76 -15.44
CA ASN A 157 1.90 -15.83 -15.94
C ASN A 157 2.94 -15.93 -14.82
N ARG A 158 2.55 -15.60 -13.56
CA ARG A 158 3.46 -15.47 -12.42
C ARG A 158 4.60 -14.51 -12.75
N VAL A 159 4.24 -13.30 -13.15
CA VAL A 159 5.16 -12.23 -13.52
C VAL A 159 4.77 -10.96 -12.79
N ARG A 160 5.80 -10.29 -12.25
CA ARG A 160 5.70 -8.97 -11.61
C ARG A 160 6.78 -8.06 -12.18
N ILE A 161 6.38 -6.87 -12.63
CA ILE A 161 7.27 -5.90 -13.27
C ILE A 161 7.14 -4.56 -12.57
N GLY A 162 8.26 -4.00 -12.15
CA GLY A 162 8.32 -2.70 -11.48
C GLY A 162 8.37 -2.84 -9.96
N GLY A 163 7.42 -2.25 -9.27
CA GLY A 163 7.42 -2.11 -7.83
C GLY A 163 6.91 -3.33 -7.05
N ALA A 164 6.46 -3.09 -5.83
CA ALA A 164 6.18 -4.10 -4.82
C ALA A 164 4.75 -4.68 -4.86
N LEU A 165 4.13 -4.84 -6.04
CA LEU A 165 2.82 -5.50 -6.12
C LEU A 165 2.90 -6.92 -5.55
N GLY A 166 1.98 -7.25 -4.64
CA GLY A 166 2.01 -8.51 -3.90
C GLY A 166 2.93 -8.51 -2.69
N GLY A 167 3.58 -7.37 -2.37
CA GLY A 167 4.46 -7.24 -1.21
C GLY A 167 5.72 -8.10 -1.28
N ASP A 168 6.22 -8.50 -0.12
CA ASP A 168 7.42 -9.33 0.00
C ASP A 168 7.16 -10.81 -0.29
N ASN A 169 5.90 -11.24 -0.18
CA ASN A 169 5.45 -12.61 -0.45
C ASN A 169 4.41 -12.63 -1.58
N PRO A 170 4.78 -12.32 -2.83
CA PRO A 170 3.85 -12.24 -3.94
C PRO A 170 3.11 -13.55 -4.22
N GLU A 171 3.68 -14.70 -3.85
CA GLU A 171 3.05 -16.02 -3.95
C GLU A 171 1.73 -16.15 -3.18
N GLU A 172 1.64 -15.46 -2.03
CA GLU A 172 0.46 -15.51 -1.17
C GLU A 172 -0.65 -14.57 -1.63
N VAL A 173 -0.30 -13.55 -2.40
CA VAL A 173 -1.20 -12.46 -2.82
C VAL A 173 -1.64 -12.62 -4.28
N LEU A 174 -0.69 -12.91 -5.16
CA LEU A 174 -0.93 -13.02 -6.60
C LEU A 174 -1.43 -14.44 -6.95
N ILE A 175 -2.61 -14.79 -6.45
CA ILE A 175 -3.22 -16.10 -6.64
C ILE A 175 -4.01 -16.09 -7.93
N LYS A 176 -3.76 -17.08 -8.78
CA LYS A 176 -4.48 -17.26 -10.05
C LYS A 176 -5.98 -17.37 -9.85
N GLY A 177 -6.73 -16.56 -10.58
CA GLY A 177 -8.20 -16.57 -10.58
C GLY A 177 -8.79 -15.80 -11.75
N SER A 178 -9.95 -15.18 -11.54
CA SER A 178 -10.79 -14.64 -12.61
C SER A 178 -11.01 -13.11 -12.52
N VAL A 179 -10.34 -12.40 -11.60
CA VAL A 179 -10.58 -10.97 -11.34
C VAL A 179 -9.38 -10.12 -11.77
N ALA A 180 -9.61 -9.13 -12.62
CA ALA A 180 -8.59 -8.13 -12.92
C ALA A 180 -8.66 -6.96 -11.94
N ILE A 181 -7.52 -6.35 -11.62
CA ILE A 181 -7.47 -5.17 -10.73
C ILE A 181 -6.81 -4.00 -11.46
N PHE A 182 -7.49 -2.85 -11.42
CA PHE A 182 -6.95 -1.57 -11.82
C PHE A 182 -7.05 -0.58 -10.66
N SER A 183 -5.94 0.00 -10.24
CA SER A 183 -5.93 0.82 -9.04
C SER A 183 -5.03 2.05 -9.18
N ASN A 184 -5.51 3.20 -8.71
CA ASN A 184 -4.69 4.40 -8.55
C ASN A 184 -3.62 4.25 -7.46
N SER A 185 -3.80 3.31 -6.53
CA SER A 185 -2.88 3.09 -5.41
C SER A 185 -2.22 1.72 -5.51
N GLY A 186 -0.90 1.70 -5.55
CA GLY A 186 -0.15 0.44 -5.57
C GLY A 186 -0.31 -0.40 -4.30
N GLY A 187 -0.28 0.23 -3.13
CA GLY A 187 -0.52 -0.45 -1.85
C GLY A 187 -1.91 -1.08 -1.80
N PHE A 188 -2.93 -0.33 -2.20
CA PHE A 188 -4.30 -0.88 -2.24
C PHE A 188 -4.51 -1.91 -3.34
N THR A 189 -3.74 -1.89 -4.43
CA THR A 189 -3.77 -2.99 -5.41
C THR A 189 -3.43 -4.33 -4.74
N THR A 190 -2.37 -4.35 -3.94
CA THR A 190 -1.96 -5.53 -3.15
C THR A 190 -3.00 -5.90 -2.09
N THR A 191 -3.47 -4.92 -1.31
CA THR A 191 -4.46 -5.16 -0.25
C THR A 191 -5.77 -5.69 -0.82
N ILE A 192 -6.25 -5.16 -1.95
CA ILE A 192 -7.46 -5.65 -2.62
C ILE A 192 -7.28 -7.10 -3.06
N ALA A 193 -6.14 -7.45 -3.66
CA ALA A 193 -5.87 -8.83 -4.06
C ALA A 193 -5.90 -9.80 -2.87
N GLN A 194 -5.34 -9.41 -1.72
CA GLN A 194 -5.44 -10.19 -0.48
C GLN A 194 -6.89 -10.32 0.01
N TYR A 195 -7.62 -9.21 0.00
CA TYR A 195 -9.01 -9.18 0.47
C TYR A 195 -9.93 -10.06 -0.39
N LEU A 196 -9.73 -10.08 -1.69
CA LEU A 196 -10.47 -10.95 -2.61
C LEU A 196 -10.34 -12.43 -2.23
N GLY A 197 -9.17 -12.86 -1.77
CA GLY A 197 -8.93 -14.22 -1.30
C GLY A 197 -9.84 -14.66 -0.14
N THR A 198 -10.35 -13.71 0.67
CA THR A 198 -11.25 -14.02 1.80
C THR A 198 -12.65 -14.48 1.36
N GLU A 199 -13.01 -14.22 0.11
CA GLU A 199 -14.26 -14.68 -0.51
C GLU A 199 -14.00 -15.71 -1.63
N GLY A 200 -12.74 -16.18 -1.77
CA GLY A 200 -12.37 -17.21 -2.73
C GLY A 200 -12.11 -16.70 -4.16
N TRP A 201 -11.84 -15.42 -4.32
CA TRP A 201 -11.51 -14.81 -5.61
C TRP A 201 -10.01 -14.65 -5.78
N GLY A 202 -9.49 -15.14 -6.89
CA GLY A 202 -8.12 -14.90 -7.33
C GLY A 202 -8.05 -13.85 -8.44
N THR A 203 -6.82 -13.55 -8.87
CA THR A 203 -6.58 -12.47 -9.81
C THR A 203 -6.06 -12.95 -11.16
N THR A 204 -6.33 -12.18 -12.20
CA THR A 204 -5.69 -12.29 -13.51
C THR A 204 -4.52 -11.31 -13.60
N THR A 205 -4.80 -10.09 -14.03
CA THR A 205 -3.81 -9.02 -14.20
C THR A 205 -4.08 -7.90 -13.20
N LEU A 206 -3.03 -7.39 -12.58
CA LEU A 206 -3.07 -6.28 -11.65
C LEU A 206 -2.28 -5.12 -12.26
N ILE A 207 -2.91 -3.94 -12.31
CA ILE A 207 -2.30 -2.71 -12.82
C ILE A 207 -2.41 -1.63 -11.75
N SER A 208 -1.26 -1.25 -11.20
CA SER A 208 -1.15 -0.01 -10.46
C SER A 208 -0.96 1.12 -11.45
N SER A 209 -2.03 1.84 -11.78
CA SER A 209 -1.92 2.98 -12.72
C SER A 209 -1.08 4.11 -12.16
N GLY A 210 -0.94 4.15 -10.83
CA GLY A 210 -0.43 5.30 -10.12
C GLY A 210 -1.47 6.43 -9.99
N LYS A 211 -1.10 7.46 -9.26
CA LYS A 211 -1.89 8.69 -9.08
C LYS A 211 -0.96 9.90 -9.03
N ASP A 212 -0.18 10.06 -10.06
CA ASP A 212 0.54 11.32 -10.32
C ASP A 212 -0.36 12.31 -11.05
N VAL A 213 0.10 13.53 -11.24
CA VAL A 213 -0.64 14.58 -11.95
C VAL A 213 -0.95 14.16 -13.40
N TYR A 214 -0.11 13.34 -13.99
CA TYR A 214 -0.31 12.79 -15.33
C TYR A 214 -0.20 11.26 -15.31
N ILE A 215 -1.25 10.56 -15.76
CA ILE A 215 -1.32 9.11 -15.83
C ILE A 215 -1.26 8.67 -17.30
N HIS A 216 -0.40 7.68 -17.59
CA HIS A 216 -0.20 7.20 -18.95
C HIS A 216 -1.17 6.08 -19.35
N TYR A 217 -1.43 5.13 -18.44
CA TYR A 217 -2.39 4.05 -18.64
C TYR A 217 -3.62 4.30 -17.78
N ALA A 218 -4.73 4.67 -18.41
CA ALA A 218 -5.94 5.10 -17.72
C ALA A 218 -7.01 3.99 -17.64
N ALA A 219 -8.06 4.23 -16.88
CA ALA A 219 -9.18 3.29 -16.69
C ALA A 219 -9.86 2.92 -18.04
N ARG A 220 -9.87 3.82 -19.01
CA ARG A 220 -10.39 3.56 -20.35
C ARG A 220 -9.54 2.55 -21.12
N ASP A 221 -8.22 2.64 -21.00
CA ASP A 221 -7.29 1.67 -21.61
C ASP A 221 -7.48 0.29 -20.98
N PHE A 222 -7.61 0.27 -19.64
CA PHE A 222 -7.93 -0.94 -18.90
C PHE A 222 -9.27 -1.55 -19.34
N ALA A 223 -10.34 -0.77 -19.45
CA ALA A 223 -11.65 -1.26 -19.89
C ALA A 223 -11.59 -1.88 -21.29
N TYR A 224 -10.85 -1.26 -22.19
CA TYR A 224 -10.63 -1.78 -23.53
C TYR A 224 -9.90 -3.13 -23.53
N ALA A 225 -8.84 -3.24 -22.73
CA ALA A 225 -8.08 -4.49 -22.60
C ALA A 225 -8.86 -5.57 -21.84
N LEU A 226 -9.66 -5.19 -20.84
CA LEU A 226 -10.54 -6.09 -20.05
C LEU A 226 -11.56 -6.80 -20.94
N GLN A 227 -12.18 -6.08 -21.87
CA GLN A 227 -13.15 -6.67 -22.81
C GLN A 227 -12.56 -7.79 -23.65
N ARG A 228 -11.25 -7.76 -23.89
CA ARG A 228 -10.50 -8.68 -24.76
C ARG A 228 -9.79 -9.79 -24.01
N ASP A 229 -9.77 -9.74 -22.68
CA ASP A 229 -9.12 -10.78 -21.87
C ASP A 229 -10.12 -11.91 -21.53
N PRO A 230 -9.99 -13.10 -22.13
CA PRO A 230 -10.90 -14.20 -21.84
C PRO A 230 -10.78 -14.77 -20.43
N ARG A 231 -9.69 -14.48 -19.73
CA ARG A 231 -9.40 -15.00 -18.39
C ARG A 231 -10.15 -14.25 -17.30
N SER A 232 -10.32 -12.93 -17.50
CA SER A 232 -11.00 -12.06 -16.55
C SER A 232 -12.50 -12.14 -16.72
N LYS A 233 -13.21 -12.55 -15.68
CA LYS A 233 -14.68 -12.59 -15.65
C LYS A 233 -15.27 -11.32 -15.08
N ALA A 234 -14.52 -10.63 -14.21
CA ALA A 234 -14.87 -9.34 -13.63
C ALA A 234 -13.61 -8.51 -13.34
N ALA A 235 -13.82 -7.28 -12.91
CA ALA A 235 -12.73 -6.45 -12.45
C ALA A 235 -13.07 -5.66 -11.16
N VAL A 236 -12.02 -5.26 -10.46
CA VAL A 236 -12.08 -4.28 -9.38
C VAL A 236 -11.34 -3.01 -9.81
N LEU A 237 -12.00 -1.88 -9.64
CA LEU A 237 -11.43 -0.56 -9.85
C LEU A 237 -11.28 0.16 -8.52
N TYR A 238 -10.09 0.68 -8.22
CA TYR A 238 -9.88 1.59 -7.09
C TYR A 238 -9.54 2.98 -7.62
N SER A 239 -10.39 3.95 -7.30
CA SER A 239 -10.31 5.31 -7.82
C SER A 239 -10.26 6.34 -6.70
N GLU A 240 -9.42 7.35 -6.87
CA GLU A 240 -9.29 8.52 -6.01
C GLU A 240 -9.77 9.78 -6.75
N PRO A 241 -10.06 10.89 -6.04
CA PRO A 241 -10.37 12.17 -6.66
C PRO A 241 -9.29 12.64 -7.63
N GLY A 242 -9.63 13.55 -8.51
CA GLY A 242 -8.75 14.15 -9.51
C GLY A 242 -8.64 13.34 -10.80
N GLY A 243 -8.67 14.07 -11.93
CA GLY A 243 -8.62 13.52 -13.28
C GLY A 243 -9.96 12.94 -13.76
N TYR A 244 -10.11 12.88 -15.09
CA TYR A 244 -11.36 12.47 -15.75
C TYR A 244 -11.23 11.12 -16.44
N TYR A 245 -10.42 10.25 -15.87
CA TYR A 245 -9.98 9.03 -16.55
C TYR A 245 -11.03 7.91 -16.53
N GLU A 246 -12.05 8.02 -15.69
CA GLU A 246 -13.08 7.00 -15.49
C GLU A 246 -14.39 7.29 -16.24
N HIS A 247 -14.49 8.41 -16.95
CA HIS A 247 -15.73 8.89 -17.57
C HIS A 247 -15.86 8.53 -19.06
N GLY A 248 -17.11 8.24 -19.48
CA GLY A 248 -17.49 8.18 -20.90
C GLY A 248 -17.08 6.91 -21.65
N PHE A 249 -17.08 5.74 -21.01
CA PHE A 249 -16.84 4.44 -21.63
C PHE A 249 -17.51 3.30 -20.86
N GLU A 250 -17.59 2.13 -21.48
CA GLU A 250 -18.12 0.92 -20.87
C GLU A 250 -17.02 -0.12 -20.61
N PHE A 251 -17.17 -0.87 -19.54
CA PHE A 251 -16.19 -1.93 -19.19
C PHE A 251 -16.43 -3.23 -19.96
N GLY A 252 -17.65 -3.49 -20.41
CA GLY A 252 -18.01 -4.72 -21.11
C GLY A 252 -18.01 -6.00 -20.25
N LYS A 253 -17.61 -5.91 -19.00
CA LYS A 253 -17.63 -6.95 -17.97
C LYS A 253 -18.07 -6.37 -16.64
N PRO A 254 -18.53 -7.21 -15.68
CA PRO A 254 -18.87 -6.76 -14.34
C PRO A 254 -17.70 -6.07 -13.63
N VAL A 255 -17.96 -4.97 -12.92
CA VAL A 255 -16.94 -4.20 -12.21
C VAL A 255 -17.41 -3.80 -10.81
N VAL A 256 -16.58 -3.97 -9.81
CA VAL A 256 -16.74 -3.32 -8.52
C VAL A 256 -15.83 -2.09 -8.48
N ALA A 257 -16.43 -0.91 -8.43
CA ALA A 257 -15.71 0.35 -8.32
C ALA A 257 -15.63 0.80 -6.86
N CYS A 258 -14.42 0.87 -6.32
CA CYS A 258 -14.14 1.43 -5.00
C CYS A 258 -13.67 2.87 -5.15
N VAL A 259 -14.53 3.82 -4.80
CA VAL A 259 -14.22 5.24 -4.84
C VAL A 259 -13.96 5.73 -3.42
N VAL A 260 -12.80 6.33 -3.20
CA VAL A 260 -12.39 6.82 -1.88
C VAL A 260 -11.97 8.28 -1.95
N GLY A 261 -11.80 8.92 -0.79
CA GLY A 261 -11.17 10.23 -0.72
C GLY A 261 -12.12 11.42 -0.64
N ARG A 262 -13.42 11.26 -0.30
CA ARG A 262 -14.37 12.36 -0.07
C ARG A 262 -13.84 13.46 0.88
N TRP A 263 -12.96 13.08 1.84
CA TRP A 263 -12.34 14.02 2.77
C TRP A 263 -11.33 14.97 2.08
N LYS A 264 -10.87 14.64 0.87
CA LYS A 264 -9.91 15.45 0.12
C LYS A 264 -10.51 16.78 -0.34
N SER A 265 -11.82 16.89 -0.47
CA SER A 265 -12.53 18.16 -0.74
C SER A 265 -12.24 19.26 0.29
N LYS A 266 -11.79 18.88 1.48
CA LYS A 266 -11.45 19.82 2.57
C LYS A 266 -9.96 20.23 2.57
N LEU A 267 -9.18 19.75 1.59
CA LEU A 267 -7.74 20.02 1.52
C LEU A 267 -7.44 21.16 0.55
N THR A 268 -6.52 22.01 0.94
CA THR A 268 -5.99 23.10 0.11
C THR A 268 -4.70 22.74 -0.61
N ARG A 269 -4.15 21.57 -0.34
CA ARG A 269 -2.91 21.05 -0.94
C ARG A 269 -2.97 19.53 -1.11
N ALA A 270 -2.17 19.00 -2.03
CA ALA A 270 -2.00 17.55 -2.18
C ALA A 270 -1.48 16.92 -0.88
N VAL A 271 -2.14 15.86 -0.44
CA VAL A 271 -1.72 15.00 0.67
C VAL A 271 -1.79 13.55 0.19
N GLY A 272 -0.68 12.84 0.29
CA GLY A 272 -0.52 11.53 -0.32
C GLY A 272 -0.22 11.65 -1.82
N HIS A 273 -0.99 11.02 -2.66
CA HIS A 273 -0.79 11.01 -4.12
C HIS A 273 -0.92 12.41 -4.73
N ALA A 274 0.09 12.83 -5.49
CA ALA A 274 0.17 14.18 -6.05
C ALA A 274 -0.99 14.52 -7.00
N GLY A 275 -1.49 13.54 -7.75
CA GLY A 275 -2.62 13.70 -8.68
C GLY A 275 -4.01 13.56 -8.05
N ALA A 276 -4.09 13.25 -6.75
CA ALA A 276 -5.38 13.08 -6.07
C ALA A 276 -5.88 14.41 -5.45
N MET A 277 -5.92 15.45 -6.28
CA MET A 277 -6.47 16.77 -5.98
C MET A 277 -7.81 16.91 -6.66
N GLU A 278 -8.79 17.43 -5.93
CA GLU A 278 -10.11 17.70 -6.49
C GLU A 278 -10.14 18.98 -7.32
N GLY A 279 -10.71 18.86 -8.52
CA GLY A 279 -11.11 19.97 -9.36
C GLY A 279 -12.64 20.07 -9.45
N SER A 280 -13.15 20.84 -10.39
CA SER A 280 -14.59 20.86 -10.66
C SER A 280 -14.98 19.64 -11.50
N GLY A 281 -15.86 18.78 -10.96
CA GLY A 281 -16.41 17.62 -11.68
C GLY A 281 -15.57 16.34 -11.63
N ASP A 282 -14.53 16.28 -10.80
CA ASP A 282 -13.69 15.09 -10.61
C ASP A 282 -13.49 14.73 -9.11
N ARG A 283 -14.42 15.18 -8.27
CA ARG A 283 -14.49 14.82 -6.86
C ARG A 283 -14.85 13.34 -6.70
N ALA A 284 -14.65 12.83 -5.49
CA ALA A 284 -15.03 11.45 -5.16
C ALA A 284 -16.51 11.21 -5.47
N GLU A 285 -17.40 12.13 -5.05
CA GLU A 285 -18.84 12.02 -5.27
C GLU A 285 -19.23 12.09 -6.75
N ASP A 286 -18.50 12.85 -7.57
CA ASP A 286 -18.72 12.89 -9.02
C ASP A 286 -18.38 11.54 -9.66
N LYS A 287 -17.25 10.91 -9.27
CA LYS A 287 -16.87 9.58 -9.72
C LYS A 287 -17.83 8.49 -9.26
N GLU A 288 -18.28 8.54 -8.01
CA GLU A 288 -19.30 7.62 -7.50
C GLU A 288 -20.58 7.68 -8.35
N ARG A 289 -21.04 8.88 -8.69
CA ARG A 289 -22.21 9.09 -9.55
C ARG A 289 -21.99 8.50 -10.95
N TRP A 290 -20.81 8.72 -11.56
CA TRP A 290 -20.50 8.14 -12.88
C TRP A 290 -20.54 6.62 -12.87
N PHE A 291 -19.99 6.01 -11.83
CA PHE A 291 -20.05 4.56 -11.71
C PHE A 291 -21.45 4.05 -11.42
N MET A 292 -22.22 4.74 -10.57
CA MET A 292 -23.62 4.39 -10.31
C MET A 292 -24.45 4.44 -11.60
N GLU A 293 -24.32 5.49 -12.38
CA GLU A 293 -24.97 5.63 -13.70
C GLU A 293 -24.51 4.51 -14.67
N THR A 294 -23.21 4.23 -14.75
CA THR A 294 -22.64 3.19 -15.61
C THR A 294 -23.16 1.80 -15.26
N PHE A 295 -23.27 1.50 -13.98
CA PHE A 295 -23.74 0.19 -13.50
C PHE A 295 -25.26 0.11 -13.38
N GLY A 296 -25.98 1.22 -13.50
CA GLY A 296 -27.44 1.27 -13.34
C GLY A 296 -27.89 0.96 -11.92
N VAL A 297 -27.19 1.52 -10.92
CA VAL A 297 -27.51 1.41 -9.50
C VAL A 297 -27.79 2.78 -8.90
N ASP A 298 -28.60 2.83 -7.84
CA ASP A 298 -29.08 4.07 -7.21
C ASP A 298 -28.42 4.36 -5.86
N GLY A 299 -27.33 3.64 -5.53
CA GLY A 299 -26.64 3.84 -4.28
C GLY A 299 -25.35 3.07 -4.14
N ILE A 300 -24.70 3.29 -3.00
CA ILE A 300 -23.44 2.65 -2.62
C ILE A 300 -23.75 1.31 -1.95
N PHE A 301 -23.03 0.28 -2.36
CA PHE A 301 -23.08 -1.03 -1.75
C PHE A 301 -22.42 -1.02 -0.36
N THR A 302 -23.13 -1.57 0.60
CA THR A 302 -22.54 -2.06 1.87
C THR A 302 -23.08 -3.46 2.14
N PRO A 303 -22.42 -4.28 2.98
CA PRO A 303 -22.94 -5.59 3.36
C PRO A 303 -24.35 -5.54 3.97
N GLU A 304 -24.67 -4.47 4.70
CA GLU A 304 -25.99 -4.27 5.34
C GLU A 304 -27.04 -3.77 4.35
N ARG A 305 -26.61 -3.10 3.30
CA ARG A 305 -27.48 -2.58 2.22
C ARG A 305 -26.85 -2.91 0.87
N PRO A 306 -27.04 -4.15 0.35
CA PRO A 306 -26.40 -4.60 -0.88
C PRO A 306 -27.11 -4.03 -2.12
N ILE A 307 -26.61 -2.89 -2.61
CA ILE A 307 -27.07 -2.26 -3.86
C ILE A 307 -26.09 -2.62 -4.98
N TYR A 308 -26.52 -3.38 -5.95
CA TYR A 308 -25.70 -3.85 -7.08
C TYR A 308 -26.55 -4.27 -8.29
N SER A 309 -25.93 -4.35 -9.44
CA SER A 309 -26.51 -4.86 -10.68
C SER A 309 -25.63 -5.98 -11.27
N ALA A 310 -26.06 -6.57 -12.37
CA ALA A 310 -25.21 -7.49 -13.13
C ALA A 310 -23.98 -6.80 -13.74
N LYS A 311 -24.04 -5.48 -13.95
CA LYS A 311 -22.91 -4.69 -14.46
C LYS A 311 -21.88 -4.34 -13.38
N GLY A 312 -22.30 -4.26 -12.11
CA GLY A 312 -21.37 -3.94 -11.04
C GLY A 312 -22.00 -3.34 -9.78
N ALA A 313 -21.11 -2.84 -8.91
CA ALA A 313 -21.44 -2.15 -7.67
C ALA A 313 -20.44 -1.03 -7.39
N VAL A 314 -20.88 -0.01 -6.63
CA VAL A 314 -20.01 1.06 -6.13
C VAL A 314 -19.84 0.89 -4.63
N VAL A 315 -18.60 0.88 -4.16
CA VAL A 315 -18.24 0.83 -2.74
C VAL A 315 -17.34 2.02 -2.39
N THR A 316 -17.32 2.42 -1.12
CA THR A 316 -16.43 3.49 -0.62
C THR A 316 -15.47 3.00 0.45
N ASN A 317 -15.44 1.68 0.66
CA ASN A 317 -14.56 1.00 1.58
C ASN A 317 -14.00 -0.25 0.92
N ILE A 318 -12.66 -0.40 0.89
CA ILE A 318 -11.99 -1.55 0.27
C ILE A 318 -12.43 -2.89 0.87
N ALA A 319 -12.82 -2.88 2.13
CA ALA A 319 -13.27 -4.10 2.80
C ALA A 319 -14.65 -4.59 2.34
N HIS A 320 -15.42 -3.75 1.69
CA HIS A 320 -16.69 -4.14 1.07
C HIS A 320 -16.52 -4.72 -0.33
N ILE A 321 -15.31 -4.59 -0.92
CA ILE A 321 -15.03 -5.10 -2.27
C ILE A 321 -15.32 -6.60 -2.39
N PRO A 322 -14.81 -7.49 -1.49
CA PRO A 322 -15.04 -8.93 -1.66
C PRO A 322 -16.53 -9.29 -1.69
N SER A 323 -17.31 -8.82 -0.72
CA SER A 323 -18.74 -9.12 -0.64
C SER A 323 -19.54 -8.51 -1.81
N ALA A 324 -19.17 -7.29 -2.24
CA ALA A 324 -19.77 -6.67 -3.42
C ALA A 324 -19.46 -7.48 -4.70
N LEU A 325 -18.20 -7.91 -4.85
CA LEU A 325 -17.81 -8.73 -5.98
C LEU A 325 -18.55 -10.08 -5.99
N THR A 326 -18.61 -10.76 -4.84
CA THR A 326 -19.34 -12.02 -4.69
C THR A 326 -20.82 -11.85 -5.08
N ALA A 327 -21.47 -10.76 -4.64
CA ALA A 327 -22.86 -10.49 -5.01
C ALA A 327 -23.02 -10.27 -6.53
N VAL A 328 -22.14 -9.49 -7.14
CA VAL A 328 -22.15 -9.22 -8.59
C VAL A 328 -21.85 -10.49 -9.39
N MET A 329 -20.87 -11.28 -8.97
CA MET A 329 -20.48 -12.52 -9.66
C MET A 329 -21.58 -13.57 -9.59
N ASN A 330 -22.17 -13.76 -8.41
CA ASN A 330 -23.32 -14.67 -8.23
C ASN A 330 -24.50 -14.27 -9.11
N LYS A 331 -24.78 -12.97 -9.26
CA LYS A 331 -25.84 -12.48 -10.16
C LYS A 331 -25.56 -12.81 -11.62
N ASN A 332 -24.30 -12.98 -11.98
CA ASN A 332 -23.87 -13.40 -13.32
C ASN A 332 -23.66 -14.92 -13.45
N GLY A 333 -24.00 -15.70 -12.44
CA GLY A 333 -23.84 -17.16 -12.45
C GLY A 333 -22.37 -17.61 -12.47
N ILE A 334 -21.47 -16.84 -11.86
CA ILE A 334 -20.03 -17.11 -11.83
C ILE A 334 -19.63 -17.56 -10.42
N ASP A 335 -19.11 -18.76 -10.33
CA ASP A 335 -18.63 -19.37 -9.10
C ASP A 335 -17.24 -18.82 -8.71
N THR A 336 -16.90 -18.93 -7.41
CA THR A 336 -15.59 -18.58 -6.86
C THR A 336 -14.46 -19.41 -7.47
N ASP A 337 -13.26 -18.86 -7.50
CA ASP A 337 -12.09 -19.53 -8.10
C ASP A 337 -11.53 -20.63 -7.19
N PHE A 338 -11.70 -20.50 -5.87
CA PHE A 338 -11.23 -21.42 -4.84
C PHE A 338 -11.99 -21.25 -3.52
N ALA A 339 -11.75 -22.12 -2.56
CA ALA A 339 -12.32 -21.98 -1.22
C ALA A 339 -11.78 -20.73 -0.51
N PRO A 340 -12.62 -19.93 0.18
CA PRO A 340 -12.21 -18.74 0.91
C PRO A 340 -10.98 -18.95 1.80
N ARG A 341 -10.08 -17.97 1.84
CA ARG A 341 -8.82 -18.02 2.60
C ARG A 341 -8.65 -16.78 3.48
N GLY A 342 -8.35 -16.98 4.75
CA GLY A 342 -8.17 -15.89 5.68
C GLY A 342 -9.47 -15.23 6.12
N THR A 343 -9.36 -14.06 6.70
CA THR A 343 -10.50 -13.29 7.23
C THR A 343 -10.17 -11.79 7.26
N LEU A 344 -11.19 -10.95 7.06
CA LEU A 344 -11.10 -9.51 7.25
C LEU A 344 -11.37 -9.08 8.71
N ALA A 345 -11.60 -10.02 9.62
CA ALA A 345 -11.76 -9.71 11.03
C ALA A 345 -10.56 -8.91 11.55
N LEU A 346 -10.82 -7.94 12.41
CA LEU A 346 -9.78 -7.16 13.06
C LEU A 346 -8.85 -8.10 13.84
N LYS A 347 -7.56 -8.00 13.52
CA LYS A 347 -6.50 -8.63 14.31
C LYS A 347 -5.81 -7.55 15.13
N PRO A 348 -5.53 -7.78 16.42
CA PRO A 348 -4.68 -6.88 17.19
C PRO A 348 -3.31 -6.77 16.49
N TRP A 349 -2.88 -5.57 16.18
CA TRP A 349 -1.63 -5.32 15.43
C TRP A 349 -0.36 -5.78 16.16
N ILE A 350 -0.45 -5.98 17.48
CA ILE A 350 0.62 -6.52 18.34
C ILE A 350 0.51 -8.02 18.56
N ALA A 351 -0.54 -8.66 18.07
CA ALA A 351 -0.70 -10.10 18.22
C ALA A 351 -0.10 -10.83 17.02
N ASN A 352 0.43 -12.01 17.29
CA ASN A 352 0.74 -12.95 16.24
C ASN A 352 -0.54 -13.34 15.48
N ASP A 353 -0.46 -14.19 14.48
CA ASP A 353 -1.56 -14.61 13.61
C ASP A 353 -2.80 -15.17 14.34
N GLN A 354 -2.70 -15.43 15.63
CA GLN A 354 -3.78 -15.98 16.43
C GLN A 354 -4.72 -14.94 17.05
N GLY A 355 -4.39 -13.63 16.92
CA GLY A 355 -5.18 -12.56 17.53
C GLY A 355 -5.03 -12.46 19.05
N LEU A 356 -5.78 -11.56 19.67
CA LEU A 356 -5.83 -11.39 21.12
C LEU A 356 -6.62 -12.53 21.76
N LYS A 357 -6.00 -13.27 22.67
CA LYS A 357 -6.68 -14.26 23.51
C LYS A 357 -7.27 -13.57 24.71
N LEU A 358 -8.57 -13.62 24.84
CA LEU A 358 -9.29 -13.07 26.00
C LEU A 358 -9.85 -14.21 26.87
N PRO A 359 -9.80 -14.06 28.20
CA PRO A 359 -10.56 -14.96 29.08
C PRO A 359 -12.06 -14.90 28.74
N PRO A 360 -12.80 -16.01 28.88
CA PRO A 360 -14.24 -16.02 28.55
C PRO A 360 -15.06 -14.93 29.25
N ALA A 361 -14.67 -14.54 30.45
CA ALA A 361 -15.33 -13.47 31.20
C ALA A 361 -15.09 -12.07 30.64
N LEU A 362 -14.09 -11.89 29.78
CA LEU A 362 -13.73 -10.61 29.14
C LEU A 362 -14.05 -10.60 27.64
N VAL A 363 -14.57 -11.68 27.10
CA VAL A 363 -15.04 -11.73 25.71
C VAL A 363 -16.29 -10.86 25.60
N LEU A 364 -16.12 -9.72 24.97
CA LEU A 364 -17.25 -8.87 24.60
C LEU A 364 -17.76 -9.35 23.25
N ALA A 365 -19.05 -9.71 23.16
CA ALA A 365 -19.67 -10.17 21.91
C ALA A 365 -19.44 -9.20 20.74
N ALA A 366 -19.30 -7.90 21.03
CA ALA A 366 -18.93 -6.88 20.05
C ALA A 366 -17.51 -7.05 19.45
N VAL A 367 -16.58 -7.67 20.15
CA VAL A 367 -15.19 -7.89 19.67
C VAL A 367 -15.13 -9.07 18.72
N GLU A 368 -15.92 -10.12 18.96
CA GLU A 368 -16.04 -11.26 18.04
C GLU A 368 -16.76 -10.90 16.75
N ALA A 369 -17.70 -9.96 16.83
CA ALA A 369 -18.47 -9.53 15.68
C ALA A 369 -17.84 -8.40 14.90
N LEU A 370 -16.63 -7.91 15.28
CA LEU A 370 -15.98 -6.89 14.49
C LEU A 370 -15.62 -7.44 13.09
N PRO A 371 -16.60 -7.51 12.15
CA PRO A 371 -16.26 -7.42 10.76
C PRO A 371 -15.73 -5.99 10.56
N PRO A 372 -15.07 -5.70 9.52
CA PRO A 372 -14.44 -4.47 9.27
C PRO A 372 -15.44 -3.36 9.25
N TYR A 373 -15.96 -2.89 10.30
CA TYR A 373 -16.53 -1.96 10.38
C TYR A 373 -17.23 -0.92 10.96
N ASN A 374 -17.28 0.05 10.57
CA ASN A 374 -17.82 1.41 10.58
C ASN A 374 -18.73 1.79 11.76
N SER A 375 -19.90 1.24 11.92
CA SER A 375 -20.80 1.53 13.03
C SER A 375 -20.30 0.93 14.34
N GLN A 376 -19.71 -0.24 14.29
CA GLN A 376 -19.18 -0.94 15.45
C GLN A 376 -17.87 -0.35 15.93
N ILE A 377 -16.97 0.07 15.05
CA ILE A 377 -15.76 0.81 15.41
C ILE A 377 -16.13 2.19 15.97
N LYS A 378 -17.15 2.86 15.42
CA LYS A 378 -17.65 4.11 15.99
C LYS A 378 -18.24 3.92 17.38
N ALA A 379 -19.03 2.86 17.59
CA ALA A 379 -19.59 2.52 18.91
C ALA A 379 -18.49 2.17 19.90
N LEU A 380 -17.49 1.37 19.49
CA LEU A 380 -16.32 1.06 20.30
C LEU A 380 -15.48 2.31 20.58
N GLY A 381 -15.26 3.16 19.58
CA GLY A 381 -14.57 4.43 19.74
C GLY A 381 -15.27 5.37 20.70
N ALA A 382 -16.60 5.39 20.71
CA ALA A 382 -17.38 6.16 21.66
C ALA A 382 -17.27 5.63 23.11
N GLN A 383 -17.09 4.31 23.27
CA GLN A 383 -16.87 3.69 24.58
C GLN A 383 -15.44 3.90 25.09
N ILE A 384 -14.45 3.88 24.22
CA ILE A 384 -13.04 4.04 24.55
C ILE A 384 -12.65 5.52 24.69
N GLY A 385 -13.43 6.42 24.11
CA GLY A 385 -13.14 7.85 24.03
C GLY A 385 -12.47 8.24 22.71
N ALA A 386 -12.05 9.50 22.62
CA ALA A 386 -11.46 10.04 21.39
C ALA A 386 -10.15 9.30 21.03
N ILE A 387 -10.14 8.66 19.85
CA ILE A 387 -8.89 8.16 19.25
C ILE A 387 -8.05 9.37 18.87
N ILE A 388 -6.92 9.54 19.53
CA ILE A 388 -5.96 10.59 19.20
C ILE A 388 -5.46 10.34 17.77
N PRO A 389 -5.63 11.28 16.85
CA PRO A 389 -5.11 11.12 15.49
C PRO A 389 -3.61 10.81 15.53
N ARG A 390 -3.14 9.92 14.67
CA ARG A 390 -1.72 9.53 14.58
C ARG A 390 -0.77 10.74 14.49
N GLN A 391 -1.23 11.86 13.96
CA GLN A 391 -0.49 13.13 13.93
C GLN A 391 -0.24 13.72 15.33
N GLY A 392 -1.13 13.48 16.27
CA GLY A 392 -0.95 13.87 17.67
C GLY A 392 0.03 13.00 18.45
N MET A 393 0.36 11.83 17.92
CA MET A 393 1.34 10.90 18.51
C MET A 393 2.76 11.10 17.97
N LYS A 394 2.97 12.02 17.03
CA LYS A 394 4.33 12.38 16.60
C LYS A 394 5.01 13.12 17.74
N ASP A 395 6.21 12.68 18.09
CA ASP A 395 7.08 13.46 18.95
C ASP A 395 7.34 14.84 18.33
N LYS A 396 6.78 15.86 18.96
CA LYS A 396 6.96 17.27 18.58
C LYS A 396 7.90 17.98 19.53
N SER A 397 8.38 17.29 20.57
CA SER A 397 9.30 17.87 21.54
C SER A 397 10.70 18.06 20.98
N GLY A 398 11.04 17.34 19.91
CA GLY A 398 12.41 17.27 19.41
C GLY A 398 13.34 16.49 20.32
N ALA A 399 12.77 15.75 21.28
CA ALA A 399 13.54 14.98 22.25
C ALA A 399 14.47 13.98 21.57
N THR A 400 13.96 13.28 20.55
CA THR A 400 14.73 12.29 19.81
C THR A 400 15.07 12.81 18.41
N VAL A 401 16.34 12.88 18.10
CA VAL A 401 16.85 13.34 16.80
C VAL A 401 17.83 12.32 16.24
N MET A 402 17.65 11.97 14.98
CA MET A 402 18.62 11.19 14.22
C MET A 402 19.25 12.07 13.14
N ASP A 403 20.55 12.19 13.18
CA ASP A 403 21.31 12.82 12.11
C ASP A 403 21.43 11.86 10.91
N ALA A 404 20.84 12.26 9.79
CA ALA A 404 20.80 11.42 8.59
C ALA A 404 22.18 11.19 7.94
N LYS A 405 23.17 12.07 8.20
CA LYS A 405 24.52 11.96 7.63
C LYS A 405 25.41 11.06 8.48
N THR A 406 25.38 11.25 9.79
CA THR A 406 26.22 10.50 10.71
C THR A 406 25.57 9.22 11.22
N GLN A 407 24.25 9.06 11.01
CA GLN A 407 23.42 7.97 11.56
C GLN A 407 23.44 7.93 13.10
N VAL A 408 23.79 9.04 13.72
CA VAL A 408 23.79 9.14 15.19
C VAL A 408 22.41 9.55 15.67
N THR A 409 21.86 8.76 16.58
CA THR A 409 20.61 9.08 17.26
C THR A 409 20.92 9.66 18.65
N SER A 410 20.27 10.76 18.99
CA SER A 410 20.35 11.39 20.31
C SER A 410 18.98 11.60 20.94
N VAL A 411 18.92 11.61 22.26
CA VAL A 411 17.74 11.95 23.06
C VAL A 411 18.11 13.14 23.91
N HIS A 412 17.40 14.26 23.76
CA HIS A 412 17.70 15.54 24.43
C HIS A 412 19.19 15.94 24.34
N GLY A 413 19.81 15.70 23.16
CA GLY A 413 21.21 16.02 22.91
C GLY A 413 22.24 14.97 23.36
N HIS A 414 21.85 13.94 24.07
CA HIS A 414 22.71 12.83 24.49
C HIS A 414 22.66 11.69 23.48
N GLN A 415 23.81 11.17 23.07
CA GLN A 415 23.86 10.06 22.13
C GLN A 415 23.29 8.79 22.78
N VAL A 416 22.50 8.01 22.04
CA VAL A 416 21.86 6.78 22.54
C VAL A 416 22.89 5.78 23.04
N LEU A 417 24.06 5.71 22.42
CA LEU A 417 25.13 4.80 22.88
C LEU A 417 25.73 5.23 24.22
N ASP A 418 25.83 6.51 24.51
CA ASP A 418 26.28 7.02 25.81
C ASP A 418 25.23 6.78 26.88
N LEU A 419 23.94 6.95 26.51
CA LEU A 419 22.82 6.65 27.41
C LEU A 419 22.75 5.15 27.78
N ALA A 420 23.21 4.26 26.92
CA ALA A 420 23.26 2.82 27.20
C ALA A 420 24.21 2.45 28.34
N LEU A 421 25.11 3.33 28.70
CA LEU A 421 26.04 3.17 29.84
C LEU A 421 25.46 3.67 31.17
N LEU A 422 24.32 4.37 31.14
CA LEU A 422 23.66 4.89 32.31
C LEU A 422 22.71 3.85 32.94
N PRO A 423 22.43 3.96 34.22
CA PRO A 423 21.39 3.17 34.88
C PRO A 423 20.03 3.38 34.20
N LEU A 424 19.18 2.37 34.27
CA LEU A 424 17.89 2.32 33.57
C LEU A 424 16.96 3.49 33.95
N GLU A 425 16.92 3.81 35.26
CA GLU A 425 16.13 4.91 35.83
C GLU A 425 16.55 6.28 35.28
N ALA A 426 17.84 6.49 35.02
CA ALA A 426 18.31 7.72 34.37
C ALA A 426 17.81 7.84 32.93
N ASN A 427 17.75 6.73 32.21
CA ASN A 427 17.22 6.67 30.84
C ASN A 427 15.70 6.89 30.81
N PHE A 428 14.98 6.47 31.83
CA PHE A 428 13.55 6.76 31.96
C PHE A 428 13.27 8.21 32.34
N ALA A 429 14.10 8.80 33.18
CA ALA A 429 13.94 10.16 33.62
C ALA A 429 14.21 11.17 32.49
N LEU A 430 15.23 10.95 31.66
CA LEU A 430 15.67 11.89 30.62
C LEU A 430 14.55 12.39 29.69
N PRO A 431 13.67 11.56 29.11
CA PRO A 431 12.57 12.03 28.29
C PRO A 431 11.48 12.80 29.06
N LEU A 432 11.42 12.63 30.38
CA LEU A 432 10.40 13.23 31.23
C LEU A 432 10.83 14.60 31.77
N VAL A 433 12.10 14.69 32.20
CA VAL A 433 12.65 15.91 32.85
C VAL A 433 13.62 16.68 31.96
N HIS A 434 13.99 16.14 30.80
CA HIS A 434 14.83 16.72 29.75
C HIS A 434 16.32 16.87 30.14
N GLU A 435 16.72 16.27 31.26
CA GLU A 435 18.09 16.25 31.73
C GLU A 435 18.43 14.89 32.36
N ILE A 436 19.72 14.59 32.47
CA ILE A 436 20.17 13.37 33.15
C ILE A 436 19.92 13.56 34.65
N ALA A 437 19.10 12.67 35.20
CA ALA A 437 18.73 12.69 36.62
C ALA A 437 19.97 12.57 37.53
N SER A 438 20.01 13.38 38.59
CA SER A 438 21.01 13.28 39.63
C SER A 438 20.95 11.92 40.37
N GLU A 439 21.94 11.64 41.18
CA GLU A 439 21.95 10.40 41.97
C GLU A 439 20.78 10.34 42.95
N ASP A 440 20.44 11.46 43.56
CA ASP A 440 19.30 11.58 44.48
C ASP A 440 17.97 11.42 43.73
N ASP A 441 17.81 12.03 42.58
CA ASP A 441 16.59 11.86 41.77
C ASP A 441 16.39 10.43 41.32
N ARG A 442 17.48 9.72 40.98
CA ARG A 442 17.43 8.31 40.60
C ARG A 442 17.01 7.46 41.78
N ALA A 443 17.59 7.71 42.95
CA ALA A 443 17.20 7.00 44.18
C ALA A 443 15.72 7.23 44.52
N MET A 444 15.20 8.43 44.33
CA MET A 444 13.78 8.72 44.51
C MET A 444 12.91 8.00 43.48
N LEU A 445 13.36 7.93 42.22
CA LEU A 445 12.65 7.20 41.17
C LEU A 445 12.62 5.70 41.46
N ASP A 446 13.72 5.11 41.93
CA ASP A 446 13.80 3.71 42.32
C ASP A 446 12.85 3.37 43.48
N ILE A 447 12.76 4.26 44.46
CA ILE A 447 11.79 4.11 45.58
C ILE A 447 10.36 4.15 45.01
N ALA A 448 10.06 5.08 44.13
CA ALA A 448 8.73 5.19 43.51
C ALA A 448 8.37 3.96 42.70
N VAL A 449 9.30 3.46 41.87
CA VAL A 449 9.12 2.23 41.09
C VAL A 449 8.94 1.02 42.02
N ALA A 450 9.77 0.89 43.04
CA ALA A 450 9.69 -0.20 44.02
C ALA A 450 8.34 -0.19 44.78
N ALA A 451 7.83 0.98 45.14
CA ALA A 451 6.52 1.12 45.77
C ALA A 451 5.36 0.67 44.83
N GLU A 452 5.52 0.86 43.53
CA GLU A 452 4.53 0.45 42.53
C GLU A 452 4.61 -1.05 42.15
N ILE A 453 5.71 -1.77 42.49
CA ILE A 453 5.84 -3.20 42.19
C ILE A 453 4.90 -4.05 43.04
N ASN A 454 4.51 -3.59 44.22
CA ASN A 454 3.67 -4.38 45.16
C ASN A 454 2.21 -3.89 45.16
N LEU A 455 1.56 -3.93 44.02
CA LEU A 455 0.18 -3.47 43.82
C LEU A 455 -0.84 -4.62 44.03
N VAL A 456 -0.88 -5.21 45.22
CA VAL A 456 -1.90 -6.24 45.55
C VAL A 456 -3.29 -5.62 45.39
N GLY A 457 -4.12 -6.22 44.52
CA GLY A 457 -5.47 -5.79 44.27
C GLY A 457 -5.61 -4.68 43.19
N ASP A 458 -4.51 -4.34 42.49
CA ASP A 458 -4.58 -3.42 41.37
C ASP A 458 -5.32 -4.02 40.17
N THR A 459 -6.28 -3.28 39.60
CA THR A 459 -7.09 -3.76 38.48
C THR A 459 -6.27 -3.97 37.19
N ALA A 460 -5.18 -3.23 36.98
CA ALA A 460 -4.32 -3.43 35.84
C ALA A 460 -3.52 -4.72 35.93
N LEU A 461 -3.04 -5.08 37.16
CA LEU A 461 -2.41 -6.39 37.41
C LEU A 461 -3.41 -7.53 37.27
N ALA A 462 -4.64 -7.36 37.73
CA ALA A 462 -5.69 -8.37 37.56
C ALA A 462 -5.99 -8.64 36.09
N ALA A 463 -5.99 -7.59 35.25
CA ALA A 463 -6.15 -7.72 33.79
C ALA A 463 -4.93 -8.40 33.16
N ALA A 464 -3.71 -8.08 33.61
CA ALA A 464 -2.49 -8.75 33.16
C ALA A 464 -2.51 -10.25 33.51
N ASP A 465 -2.89 -10.60 34.74
CA ASP A 465 -2.99 -11.99 35.16
C ASP A 465 -4.04 -12.76 34.36
N ALA A 466 -5.22 -12.19 34.17
CA ALA A 466 -6.26 -12.79 33.34
C ALA A 466 -5.79 -13.03 31.89
N ALA A 467 -5.06 -12.07 31.34
CA ALA A 467 -4.49 -12.21 29.99
C ALA A 467 -3.40 -13.29 29.96
N ARG A 468 -2.57 -13.40 31.02
CA ARG A 468 -1.55 -14.44 31.15
C ARG A 468 -2.18 -15.83 31.29
N GLU A 469 -3.20 -15.98 32.09
CA GLU A 469 -3.93 -17.24 32.27
C GLU A 469 -4.61 -17.71 30.98
N ALA A 470 -5.05 -16.76 30.13
CA ALA A 470 -5.55 -17.05 28.80
C ALA A 470 -4.44 -17.46 27.79
N GLY A 471 -3.18 -17.50 28.21
CA GLY A 471 -2.04 -17.94 27.38
C GLY A 471 -1.56 -16.93 26.36
N ASN A 472 -1.72 -15.65 26.64
CA ASN A 472 -1.22 -14.59 25.77
C ASN A 472 0.30 -14.38 25.89
N SER A 473 0.88 -13.73 24.85
CA SER A 473 2.30 -13.32 24.86
C SER A 473 2.55 -12.19 25.86
N PRO A 474 3.80 -11.99 26.35
CA PRO A 474 4.14 -10.92 27.28
C PRO A 474 3.69 -9.53 26.82
N ASN A 475 3.84 -9.22 25.52
CA ASN A 475 3.41 -7.92 24.95
C ASN A 475 1.91 -7.70 25.07
N THR A 476 1.12 -8.75 24.85
CA THR A 476 -0.35 -8.70 24.97
C THR A 476 -0.78 -8.56 26.44
N ILE A 477 -0.07 -9.22 27.35
CA ILE A 477 -0.28 -9.11 28.80
C ILE A 477 -0.04 -7.66 29.25
N MET A 478 1.08 -7.06 28.83
CA MET A 478 1.39 -5.66 29.12
C MET A 478 0.34 -4.70 28.53
N ALA A 479 -0.12 -4.95 27.30
CA ALA A 479 -1.16 -4.15 26.67
C ALA A 479 -2.48 -4.21 27.43
N ALA A 480 -2.87 -5.39 27.94
CA ALA A 480 -4.05 -5.56 28.75
C ALA A 480 -3.97 -4.76 30.07
N ALA A 481 -2.82 -4.80 30.74
CA ALA A 481 -2.58 -3.98 31.93
C ALA A 481 -2.68 -2.47 31.62
N ALA A 482 -2.00 -2.02 30.56
CA ALA A 482 -1.98 -0.62 30.15
C ALA A 482 -3.38 -0.08 29.78
N ALA A 483 -4.20 -0.89 29.13
CA ALA A 483 -5.56 -0.50 28.73
C ALA A 483 -6.50 -0.20 29.90
N ILE A 484 -6.22 -0.72 31.10
CA ILE A 484 -7.02 -0.51 32.32
C ILE A 484 -6.56 0.75 33.08
N ILE A 485 -5.41 1.31 32.76
CA ILE A 485 -4.91 2.54 33.40
C ILE A 485 -5.73 3.73 32.89
N GLY A 486 -6.73 4.10 33.64
CA GLY A 486 -7.67 5.17 33.28
C GLY A 486 -7.34 6.53 33.91
N PRO A 487 -8.07 7.61 33.51
CA PRO A 487 -7.83 8.98 33.95
C PRO A 487 -7.88 9.13 35.49
N ARG A 488 -8.71 8.40 36.18
CA ARG A 488 -8.81 8.46 37.66
C ARG A 488 -7.50 8.09 38.37
N ARG A 489 -6.70 7.19 37.80
CA ARG A 489 -5.39 6.80 38.37
C ARG A 489 -4.41 7.98 38.19
N VAL A 490 -4.41 8.61 37.03
CA VAL A 490 -3.57 9.79 36.74
C VAL A 490 -3.94 10.96 37.65
N GLU A 491 -5.23 11.23 37.86
CA GLU A 491 -5.72 12.28 38.74
C GLU A 491 -5.27 12.06 40.20
N ARG A 492 -5.31 10.81 40.69
CA ARG A 492 -4.81 10.48 42.05
C ARG A 492 -3.30 10.67 42.16
N ALA A 493 -2.53 10.22 41.16
CA ALA A 493 -1.09 10.43 41.14
C ALA A 493 -0.72 11.92 41.14
N LEU A 494 -1.39 12.75 40.31
CA LEU A 494 -1.22 14.19 40.29
C LEU A 494 -1.62 14.86 41.61
N ALA A 495 -2.67 14.40 42.28
CA ALA A 495 -3.08 14.92 43.57
C ALA A 495 -2.08 14.59 44.66
N CYS A 496 -1.42 13.43 44.60
CA CYS A 496 -0.32 13.04 45.53
C CYS A 496 0.94 13.87 45.28
N ALA A 497 1.32 14.07 44.01
CA ALA A 497 2.51 14.82 43.65
C ALA A 497 2.43 16.32 43.99
N ARG A 498 1.23 16.88 44.17
CA ARG A 498 0.98 18.28 44.56
C ARG A 498 0.94 18.51 46.07
N LYS A 499 0.98 17.47 46.86
CA LYS A 499 1.09 17.52 48.34
C LYS A 499 2.55 17.47 48.78
#